data_c7edccc5059d6dfc7977f78fa4c77eab
#
_entry.id   c7edccc5059d6dfc7977f78fa4c77eab
#
_cell.length_a   1.000
_cell.length_b   1.000
_cell.length_c   1.000
_cell.angle_alpha   90.00
_cell.angle_beta   90.00
_cell.angle_gamma   90.00
#
_symmetry.space_group_name_H-M   'P 1'
#
loop_
_entity.id
_entity.type
_entity.pdbx_description
1 polymer ?
#
loop_
_entity_poly.entity_id
_entity_poly.type
_entity_poly.pdbx_seq_one_letter_code
_entity_poly.pdbx_strand_id
1 'polypeptide(L)'
;MLKKMLCLLTVLTLTLCTAAAAEGGKEAVTATELESLLASVREKATTEDLLNNPADDDARSEDGTRFQYEVAEIYAEGEILTAETPVNTLVFEDSEGEVFRGTGIDTHWVDLLAAYRLDNPELEGSRTNALLYLEEKADGGFLYGTALRDGQRLTAVEYGEVIREAGGYRDISVTYSLLNGLVTSIRADGLNPAVKIDAEQATEQLATLKTIGEQKTYKLVPTSRVGIELTVFSAEDLTFGGIRYTELSPETLPGDAEKELIDNEDGTGLMRCDGDGFEAVFTCDKDGKNAIINSYTILDPDAEGPRAVRLGDLLSDDYCRFRSEGNEMTEEMTELLYGVEDSPEFGLASFDYSAGETTLRYVTEADGLRVELLLKYEQNLLKEIILHTL
;
A
#
# COMPACT_ATOMS: atom_id res chain seq x y z
N MET A 1 -42.03 19.93 -9.49
CA MET A 1 -40.98 20.91 -9.22
C MET A 1 -40.37 20.75 -7.82
N LEU A 2 -41.15 20.51 -6.80
CA LEU A 2 -40.66 20.39 -5.40
C LEU A 2 -39.70 19.19 -5.18
N LYS A 3 -39.96 18.00 -5.81
CA LYS A 3 -39.09 16.82 -5.71
C LYS A 3 -37.70 17.01 -6.36
N LYS A 4 -37.59 17.82 -7.41
CA LYS A 4 -36.29 18.12 -8.04
C LYS A 4 -35.45 19.13 -7.23
N MET A 5 -36.11 19.98 -6.44
CA MET A 5 -35.43 20.91 -5.55
C MET A 5 -34.90 20.20 -4.27
N LEU A 6 -35.57 19.15 -3.81
CA LEU A 6 -35.14 18.38 -2.63
C LEU A 6 -33.88 17.53 -2.95
N CYS A 7 -33.83 16.90 -4.16
CA CYS A 7 -32.65 16.20 -4.61
C CYS A 7 -31.42 17.12 -4.82
N LEU A 8 -31.67 18.38 -5.24
CA LEU A 8 -30.56 19.34 -5.42
C LEU A 8 -30.00 19.83 -4.09
N LEU A 9 -30.83 19.89 -3.02
CA LEU A 9 -30.41 20.31 -1.69
C LEU A 9 -29.62 19.20 -0.97
N THR A 10 -29.98 17.92 -1.17
CA THR A 10 -29.24 16.77 -0.60
C THR A 10 -27.89 16.57 -1.26
N VAL A 11 -27.77 16.77 -2.57
CA VAL A 11 -26.49 16.75 -3.28
C VAL A 11 -25.60 17.93 -2.86
N LEU A 12 -26.19 19.10 -2.56
CA LEU A 12 -25.42 20.28 -2.13
C LEU A 12 -24.91 20.16 -0.69
N THR A 13 -25.59 19.41 0.21
CA THR A 13 -25.11 19.17 1.57
C THR A 13 -24.03 18.09 1.64
N LEU A 14 -24.06 17.08 0.78
CA LEU A 14 -22.96 16.09 0.66
C LEU A 14 -21.70 16.72 0.04
N THR A 15 -21.85 17.63 -0.93
CA THR A 15 -20.70 18.31 -1.55
C THR A 15 -20.05 19.35 -0.61
N LEU A 16 -20.73 19.81 0.43
CA LEU A 16 -20.17 20.75 1.42
C LEU A 16 -19.35 20.04 2.51
N CYS A 17 -19.55 18.75 2.75
CA CYS A 17 -18.69 17.95 3.65
C CYS A 17 -17.37 17.51 2.97
N THR A 18 -17.32 17.44 1.63
CA THR A 18 -16.11 17.05 0.91
C THR A 18 -15.18 18.21 0.55
N ALA A 19 -15.63 19.47 0.67
CA ALA A 19 -14.83 20.65 0.33
C ALA A 19 -14.00 21.24 1.48
N ALA A 20 -14.10 20.70 2.71
CA ALA A 20 -13.32 21.16 3.87
C ALA A 20 -12.02 20.38 4.10
N ALA A 21 -11.67 19.44 3.25
CA ALA A 21 -10.53 18.53 3.42
C ALA A 21 -9.22 18.99 2.74
N ALA A 22 -9.07 20.25 2.35
CA ALA A 22 -7.97 20.66 1.48
C ALA A 22 -6.85 21.49 2.12
N GLU A 23 -6.75 21.67 3.44
CA GLU A 23 -5.57 22.35 4.04
C GLU A 23 -5.37 22.14 5.56
N GLY A 24 -6.07 21.20 6.20
CA GLY A 24 -5.81 20.82 7.60
C GLY A 24 -5.18 19.44 7.65
N GLY A 25 -4.17 19.23 8.48
CA GLY A 25 -3.60 17.89 8.71
C GLY A 25 -4.71 16.86 8.90
N LYS A 26 -4.57 15.70 8.24
CA LYS A 26 -5.59 14.63 8.25
C LYS A 26 -5.89 14.23 9.69
N GLU A 27 -7.16 14.18 10.03
CA GLU A 27 -7.59 13.87 11.40
C GLU A 27 -7.63 12.35 11.62
N ALA A 28 -7.48 11.94 12.88
CA ALA A 28 -7.71 10.57 13.31
C ALA A 28 -9.16 10.14 13.07
N VAL A 29 -9.40 8.85 12.86
CA VAL A 29 -10.76 8.29 12.77
C VAL A 29 -11.40 8.35 14.15
N THR A 30 -12.65 8.78 14.19
CA THR A 30 -13.42 8.91 15.43
C THR A 30 -14.63 7.99 15.42
N ALA A 31 -15.10 7.63 16.62
CA ALA A 31 -16.32 6.86 16.78
C ALA A 31 -17.54 7.55 16.15
N THR A 32 -17.62 8.88 16.22
CA THR A 32 -18.72 9.63 15.60
C THR A 32 -18.78 9.45 14.09
N GLU A 33 -17.62 9.34 13.42
CA GLU A 33 -17.59 9.08 11.98
C GLU A 33 -18.07 7.67 11.66
N LEU A 34 -17.65 6.66 12.42
CA LEU A 34 -18.06 5.27 12.22
C LEU A 34 -19.54 5.06 12.57
N GLU A 35 -20.06 5.76 13.58
CA GLU A 35 -21.50 5.79 13.87
C GLU A 35 -22.30 6.46 12.74
N SER A 36 -21.72 7.48 12.09
CA SER A 36 -22.33 8.13 10.93
C SER A 36 -22.34 7.21 9.71
N LEU A 37 -21.26 6.41 9.50
CA LEU A 37 -21.22 5.38 8.48
C LEU A 37 -22.34 4.34 8.71
N LEU A 38 -22.48 3.83 9.94
CA LEU A 38 -23.56 2.91 10.30
C LEU A 38 -24.94 3.50 10.02
N ALA A 39 -25.16 4.78 10.37
CA ALA A 39 -26.44 5.45 10.11
C ALA A 39 -26.74 5.54 8.61
N SER A 40 -25.72 5.85 7.78
CA SER A 40 -25.86 5.89 6.32
C SER A 40 -26.17 4.52 5.73
N VAL A 41 -25.48 3.46 6.19
CA VAL A 41 -25.75 2.09 5.74
C VAL A 41 -27.17 1.64 6.11
N ARG A 42 -27.60 1.93 7.34
CA ARG A 42 -28.98 1.63 7.78
C ARG A 42 -30.03 2.37 6.95
N GLU A 43 -29.79 3.65 6.64
CA GLU A 43 -30.71 4.42 5.81
C GLU A 43 -30.85 3.79 4.41
N LYS A 44 -29.75 3.37 3.79
CA LYS A 44 -29.76 2.69 2.49
C LYS A 44 -30.44 1.33 2.58
N ALA A 45 -30.06 0.48 3.52
CA ALA A 45 -30.65 -0.84 3.72
C ALA A 45 -32.16 -0.78 4.01
N THR A 46 -32.61 0.20 4.82
CA THR A 46 -34.04 0.36 5.13
C THR A 46 -34.85 0.96 3.98
N THR A 47 -34.23 1.76 3.10
CA THR A 47 -34.96 2.45 2.04
C THR A 47 -35.08 1.61 0.78
N GLU A 48 -34.07 0.83 0.45
CA GLU A 48 -34.01 0.06 -0.81
C GLU A 48 -34.50 -1.39 -0.65
N ASP A 49 -34.11 -2.09 0.43
CA ASP A 49 -34.39 -3.53 0.60
C ASP A 49 -35.52 -3.83 1.56
N LEU A 50 -35.58 -3.17 2.70
CA LEU A 50 -36.62 -3.43 3.71
C LEU A 50 -38.01 -2.90 3.33
N LEU A 51 -38.10 -1.87 2.51
CA LEU A 51 -39.39 -1.38 2.00
C LEU A 51 -39.94 -2.26 0.87
N ASN A 52 -39.06 -2.93 0.12
CA ASN A 52 -39.46 -3.73 -1.05
C ASN A 52 -39.64 -5.20 -0.73
N ASN A 53 -38.94 -5.75 0.26
CA ASN A 53 -39.06 -7.16 0.67
C ASN A 53 -38.56 -7.43 2.09
N PRO A 54 -39.33 -7.06 3.15
CA PRO A 54 -38.88 -7.19 4.54
C PRO A 54 -38.79 -8.65 5.03
N ALA A 55 -39.14 -9.61 4.21
CA ALA A 55 -39.25 -11.02 4.55
C ALA A 55 -38.43 -11.94 3.63
N ASP A 56 -37.43 -11.41 2.93
CA ASP A 56 -36.58 -12.29 2.14
C ASP A 56 -35.65 -13.05 3.10
N ASP A 57 -35.96 -14.33 3.33
CA ASP A 57 -35.13 -15.25 4.12
C ASP A 57 -33.71 -15.36 3.54
N ASP A 58 -33.51 -14.94 2.28
CA ASP A 58 -32.24 -14.99 1.58
C ASP A 58 -31.24 -13.88 2.07
N ALA A 59 -31.73 -12.79 2.62
CA ALA A 59 -30.85 -11.72 3.15
C ALA A 59 -30.21 -12.09 4.51
N ARG A 60 -30.69 -13.14 5.16
CA ARG A 60 -30.22 -13.58 6.48
C ARG A 60 -29.39 -14.86 6.37
N SER A 61 -28.24 -14.90 7.02
CA SER A 61 -27.44 -16.13 7.12
C SER A 61 -28.18 -17.24 7.91
N GLU A 62 -27.85 -18.52 7.62
CA GLU A 62 -28.46 -19.68 8.29
C GLU A 62 -28.32 -19.66 9.82
N ASP A 63 -27.23 -19.10 10.35
CA ASP A 63 -26.97 -18.93 11.79
C ASP A 63 -27.69 -17.73 12.40
N GLY A 64 -28.35 -16.90 11.57
CA GLY A 64 -29.13 -15.75 11.97
C GLY A 64 -28.37 -14.57 12.55
N THR A 65 -27.07 -14.50 12.32
CA THR A 65 -26.18 -13.46 12.86
C THR A 65 -25.82 -12.37 11.85
N ARG A 66 -26.05 -12.62 10.55
CA ARG A 66 -25.65 -11.74 9.46
C ARG A 66 -26.83 -11.43 8.55
N PHE A 67 -26.92 -10.19 8.12
CA PHE A 67 -27.82 -9.71 7.08
C PHE A 67 -26.97 -9.24 5.89
N GLN A 68 -27.23 -9.82 4.71
CA GLN A 68 -26.53 -9.46 3.49
C GLN A 68 -27.38 -8.51 2.66
N TYR A 69 -26.83 -7.32 2.35
CA TYR A 69 -27.42 -6.32 1.49
C TYR A 69 -26.45 -5.95 0.38
N GLU A 70 -26.94 -5.39 -0.72
CA GLU A 70 -26.11 -4.92 -1.82
C GLU A 70 -25.04 -3.89 -1.35
N VAL A 71 -25.38 -3.10 -0.35
CA VAL A 71 -24.49 -2.06 0.19
C VAL A 71 -23.46 -2.57 1.19
N ALA A 72 -23.78 -3.57 2.00
CA ALA A 72 -22.90 -4.14 3.03
C ALA A 72 -23.48 -5.40 3.67
N GLU A 73 -22.63 -6.20 4.27
CA GLU A 73 -23.05 -7.21 5.25
C GLU A 73 -23.15 -6.59 6.64
N ILE A 74 -24.23 -6.84 7.32
CA ILE A 74 -24.55 -6.28 8.65
C ILE A 74 -24.62 -7.42 9.66
N TYR A 75 -23.72 -7.41 10.65
CA TYR A 75 -23.74 -8.36 11.76
C TYR A 75 -24.50 -7.77 12.95
N ALA A 76 -25.68 -8.31 13.21
CA ALA A 76 -26.56 -7.84 14.25
C ALA A 76 -27.37 -9.00 14.86
N GLU A 77 -27.80 -8.86 16.11
CA GLU A 77 -28.69 -9.80 16.77
C GLU A 77 -30.16 -9.49 16.43
N GLY A 78 -30.96 -10.52 16.21
CA GLY A 78 -32.40 -10.37 15.98
C GLY A 78 -32.90 -11.03 14.68
N GLU A 79 -34.22 -11.06 14.53
CA GLU A 79 -34.86 -11.67 13.35
C GLU A 79 -35.05 -10.65 12.21
N ILE A 80 -35.12 -9.38 12.52
CA ILE A 80 -35.34 -8.29 11.56
C ILE A 80 -34.43 -7.12 11.94
N LEU A 81 -33.75 -6.53 10.95
CA LEU A 81 -32.98 -5.32 11.16
C LEU A 81 -33.93 -4.11 11.23
N THR A 82 -33.90 -3.41 12.36
CA THR A 82 -34.60 -2.14 12.58
C THR A 82 -33.61 -1.02 12.89
N ALA A 83 -34.08 0.21 12.99
CA ALA A 83 -33.23 1.35 13.40
C ALA A 83 -32.66 1.17 14.83
N GLU A 84 -33.33 0.41 15.69
CA GLU A 84 -32.95 0.17 17.08
C GLU A 84 -32.14 -1.12 17.26
N THR A 85 -32.06 -2.00 16.23
CA THR A 85 -31.31 -3.25 16.34
C THR A 85 -29.83 -2.94 16.55
N PRO A 86 -29.19 -3.46 17.62
CA PRO A 86 -27.77 -3.23 17.86
C PRO A 86 -26.95 -3.93 16.75
N VAL A 87 -26.13 -3.15 16.05
CA VAL A 87 -25.20 -3.66 15.02
C VAL A 87 -23.82 -3.76 15.64
N ASN A 88 -23.19 -4.93 15.54
CA ASN A 88 -21.83 -5.16 16.03
C ASN A 88 -20.78 -4.79 15.00
N THR A 89 -21.02 -5.20 13.75
CA THR A 89 -20.04 -5.08 12.67
C THR A 89 -20.72 -4.79 11.34
N LEU A 90 -20.04 -4.00 10.50
CA LEU A 90 -20.33 -3.86 9.06
C LEU A 90 -19.16 -4.43 8.26
N VAL A 91 -19.46 -5.10 7.15
CA VAL A 91 -18.45 -5.59 6.20
C VAL A 91 -18.84 -5.21 4.78
N PHE A 92 -17.87 -4.70 4.02
CA PHE A 92 -17.99 -4.31 2.63
C PHE A 92 -16.96 -5.11 1.86
N GLU A 93 -17.39 -5.94 0.91
CA GLU A 93 -16.52 -6.79 0.08
C GLU A 93 -16.70 -6.52 -1.41
N ASP A 94 -17.95 -6.27 -1.83
CA ASP A 94 -18.33 -6.09 -3.23
C ASP A 94 -18.89 -4.68 -3.51
N SER A 95 -18.71 -3.73 -2.58
CA SER A 95 -19.29 -2.39 -2.71
C SER A 95 -18.64 -1.60 -3.83
N GLU A 96 -19.42 -1.13 -4.78
CA GLU A 96 -18.97 -0.19 -5.79
C GLU A 96 -18.81 1.23 -5.21
N GLY A 97 -17.69 1.88 -5.49
CA GLY A 97 -17.43 3.28 -5.14
C GLY A 97 -16.86 3.51 -3.75
N GLU A 98 -17.00 4.75 -3.27
CA GLU A 98 -16.45 5.18 -1.99
C GLU A 98 -17.31 4.70 -0.82
N VAL A 99 -16.68 4.05 0.16
CA VAL A 99 -17.32 3.57 1.39
C VAL A 99 -17.09 4.54 2.53
N PHE A 100 -15.85 4.92 2.79
CA PHE A 100 -15.48 5.76 3.94
C PHE A 100 -14.28 6.65 3.61
N ARG A 101 -14.40 7.96 3.86
CA ARG A 101 -13.36 8.97 3.59
C ARG A 101 -12.79 8.96 2.17
N GLY A 102 -13.62 8.71 1.17
CA GLY A 102 -13.18 8.64 -0.23
C GLY A 102 -12.43 7.37 -0.59
N THR A 103 -12.45 6.35 0.26
CA THR A 103 -11.84 5.05 0.03
C THR A 103 -12.90 3.96 -0.09
N GLY A 104 -12.63 2.93 -0.88
CA GLY A 104 -13.51 1.80 -1.15
C GLY A 104 -12.73 0.54 -1.51
N ILE A 105 -13.44 -0.47 -2.00
CA ILE A 105 -12.80 -1.66 -2.58
C ILE A 105 -11.95 -1.21 -3.77
N ASP A 106 -10.87 -1.93 -4.06
CA ASP A 106 -9.86 -1.62 -5.07
C ASP A 106 -9.07 -0.32 -4.85
N THR A 107 -9.26 0.37 -3.71
CA THR A 107 -8.40 1.50 -3.35
C THR A 107 -6.97 1.01 -3.14
N HIS A 108 -6.01 1.64 -3.80
CA HIS A 108 -4.60 1.31 -3.62
C HIS A 108 -4.14 1.75 -2.21
N TRP A 109 -3.25 0.97 -1.56
CA TRP A 109 -2.80 1.22 -0.19
C TRP A 109 -2.19 2.61 0.02
N VAL A 110 -1.53 3.16 -1.00
CA VAL A 110 -0.96 4.51 -0.96
C VAL A 110 -2.06 5.57 -0.83
N ASP A 111 -3.13 5.44 -1.62
CA ASP A 111 -4.27 6.37 -1.58
C ASP A 111 -5.07 6.18 -0.28
N LEU A 112 -5.16 4.92 0.19
CA LEU A 112 -5.74 4.61 1.50
C LEU A 112 -4.99 5.34 2.62
N LEU A 113 -3.68 5.17 2.74
CA LEU A 113 -2.88 5.88 3.76
C LEU A 113 -2.92 7.39 3.57
N ALA A 114 -3.04 7.84 2.31
CA ALA A 114 -3.17 9.25 2.00
C ALA A 114 -4.50 9.86 2.48
N ALA A 115 -5.56 9.09 2.70
CA ALA A 115 -6.86 9.58 3.20
C ALA A 115 -6.90 9.77 4.73
N TYR A 116 -5.92 9.25 5.47
CA TYR A 116 -5.92 9.17 6.93
C TYR A 116 -4.74 9.89 7.57
N ARG A 117 -4.83 10.10 8.89
CA ARG A 117 -3.73 10.62 9.70
C ARG A 117 -2.55 9.65 9.66
N LEU A 118 -1.37 10.19 9.46
CA LEU A 118 -0.12 9.45 9.39
C LEU A 118 0.98 10.28 10.07
N ASP A 119 1.29 9.97 11.33
CA ASP A 119 2.34 10.66 12.09
C ASP A 119 3.73 10.08 11.78
N ASN A 120 3.75 8.83 11.29
CA ASN A 120 4.97 8.14 10.86
C ASN A 120 4.91 7.89 9.34
N PRO A 121 5.33 8.85 8.51
CA PRO A 121 5.24 8.75 7.05
C PRO A 121 6.15 7.67 6.45
N GLU A 122 7.18 7.24 7.18
CA GLU A 122 8.08 6.16 6.76
C GLU A 122 7.56 4.77 7.15
N LEU A 123 6.40 4.70 7.83
CA LEU A 123 5.80 3.46 8.33
C LEU A 123 6.80 2.53 9.01
N GLU A 124 7.72 3.11 9.79
CA GLU A 124 8.66 2.34 10.56
C GLU A 124 7.93 1.44 11.56
N GLY A 125 8.38 0.20 11.67
CA GLY A 125 7.77 -0.79 12.53
C GLY A 125 8.54 -2.10 12.52
N SER A 126 7.88 -3.20 12.83
CA SER A 126 8.42 -4.55 12.69
C SER A 126 8.11 -5.14 11.31
N ARG A 127 8.55 -6.38 11.06
CA ARG A 127 8.14 -7.14 9.87
C ARG A 127 6.63 -7.45 9.83
N THR A 128 5.95 -7.37 10.95
CA THR A 128 4.55 -7.78 11.09
C THR A 128 3.59 -6.63 11.30
N ASN A 129 4.06 -5.49 11.78
CA ASN A 129 3.20 -4.35 12.09
C ASN A 129 3.96 -3.02 12.11
N ALA A 130 3.21 -1.93 11.92
CA ALA A 130 3.68 -0.56 12.08
C ALA A 130 2.59 0.28 12.79
N LEU A 131 3.03 1.29 13.54
CA LEU A 131 2.15 2.28 14.15
C LEU A 131 2.05 3.49 13.21
N LEU A 132 0.84 3.84 12.80
CA LEU A 132 0.57 4.99 11.94
C LEU A 132 0.43 6.27 12.77
N TYR A 133 -0.33 6.20 13.86
CA TYR A 133 -0.44 7.23 14.89
C TYR A 133 -0.98 6.64 16.20
N LEU A 134 -0.72 7.35 17.30
CA LEU A 134 -1.30 7.09 18.62
C LEU A 134 -1.50 8.41 19.36
N GLU A 135 -2.70 8.66 19.86
CA GLU A 135 -3.05 9.84 20.64
C GLU A 135 -3.80 9.44 21.90
N GLU A 136 -3.17 9.60 23.05
CA GLU A 136 -3.79 9.33 24.34
C GLU A 136 -4.68 10.52 24.78
N LYS A 137 -5.88 10.24 25.25
CA LYS A 137 -6.82 11.22 25.77
C LYS A 137 -6.72 11.35 27.29
N ALA A 138 -7.07 12.52 27.81
CA ALA A 138 -7.00 12.82 29.24
C ALA A 138 -7.93 11.94 30.12
N ASP A 139 -8.97 11.37 29.53
CA ASP A 139 -9.92 10.48 30.20
C ASP A 139 -9.49 9.01 30.21
N GLY A 140 -8.34 8.69 29.59
CA GLY A 140 -7.79 7.35 29.46
C GLY A 140 -8.22 6.60 28.20
N GLY A 141 -9.02 7.23 27.32
CA GLY A 141 -9.25 6.76 25.97
C GLY A 141 -8.05 7.08 25.05
N PHE A 142 -8.06 6.57 23.82
CA PHE A 142 -7.02 6.86 22.83
C PHE A 142 -7.52 6.67 21.40
N LEU A 143 -6.87 7.36 20.47
CA LEU A 143 -7.03 7.21 19.04
C LEU A 143 -5.81 6.50 18.48
N TYR A 144 -5.99 5.60 17.53
CA TYR A 144 -4.89 4.82 16.97
C TYR A 144 -5.06 4.52 15.49
N GLY A 145 -3.93 4.28 14.83
CA GLY A 145 -3.86 3.69 13.52
C GLY A 145 -2.69 2.72 13.46
N THR A 146 -2.94 1.53 12.95
CA THR A 146 -1.94 0.48 12.78
C THR A 146 -1.97 -0.10 11.39
N ALA A 147 -0.86 -0.65 10.95
CA ALA A 147 -0.75 -1.42 9.73
C ALA A 147 -0.22 -2.81 10.05
N LEU A 148 -0.88 -3.85 9.55
CA LEU A 148 -0.38 -5.23 9.57
C LEU A 148 0.43 -5.47 8.30
N ARG A 149 1.51 -6.21 8.43
CA ARG A 149 2.51 -6.41 7.38
C ARG A 149 2.91 -7.88 7.28
N ASP A 150 3.28 -8.27 6.07
CA ASP A 150 4.09 -9.46 5.80
C ASP A 150 5.37 -8.98 5.09
N GLY A 151 6.42 -8.74 5.87
CA GLY A 151 7.64 -8.09 5.39
C GLY A 151 7.38 -6.68 4.87
N GLN A 152 7.52 -6.47 3.58
CA GLN A 152 7.27 -5.17 2.92
C GLN A 152 5.81 -4.96 2.51
N ARG A 153 4.95 -5.97 2.62
CA ARG A 153 3.56 -5.89 2.19
C ARG A 153 2.66 -5.44 3.31
N LEU A 154 1.75 -4.52 3.03
CA LEU A 154 0.61 -4.28 3.87
C LEU A 154 -0.46 -5.34 3.61
N THR A 155 -0.90 -6.01 4.66
CA THR A 155 -1.99 -6.99 4.61
C THR A 155 -3.27 -6.46 5.21
N ALA A 156 -3.17 -5.51 6.14
CA ALA A 156 -4.32 -4.76 6.64
C ALA A 156 -3.88 -3.40 7.20
N VAL A 157 -4.83 -2.47 7.24
CA VAL A 157 -4.69 -1.18 7.94
C VAL A 157 -5.91 -0.99 8.82
N GLU A 158 -5.70 -0.65 10.08
CA GLU A 158 -6.74 -0.44 11.06
C GLU A 158 -6.65 0.96 11.66
N TYR A 159 -7.79 1.63 11.76
CA TYR A 159 -7.95 2.92 12.42
C TYR A 159 -9.06 2.83 13.44
N GLY A 160 -8.82 3.34 14.65
CA GLY A 160 -9.83 3.23 15.70
C GLY A 160 -9.71 4.24 16.83
N GLU A 161 -10.70 4.15 17.69
CA GLU A 161 -10.82 4.91 18.92
C GLU A 161 -11.27 4.03 20.06
N VAL A 162 -10.52 4.04 21.16
CA VAL A 162 -10.95 3.46 22.43
C VAL A 162 -11.50 4.56 23.30
N ILE A 163 -12.81 4.50 23.58
CA ILE A 163 -13.56 5.53 24.29
C ILE A 163 -13.84 5.05 25.69
N ARG A 164 -13.55 5.88 26.70
CA ARG A 164 -13.98 5.64 28.04
C ARG A 164 -15.45 6.01 28.22
N GLU A 165 -16.26 5.06 28.63
CA GLU A 165 -17.68 5.24 28.88
C GLU A 165 -18.10 4.70 30.26
N ALA A 166 -19.36 4.91 30.65
CA ALA A 166 -19.89 4.31 31.86
C ALA A 166 -19.86 2.77 31.75
N GLY A 167 -19.17 2.13 32.68
CA GLY A 167 -19.08 0.67 32.77
C GLY A 167 -17.92 0.02 31.98
N GLY A 168 -17.01 0.79 31.40
CA GLY A 168 -15.84 0.24 30.71
C GLY A 168 -15.32 1.12 29.58
N TYR A 169 -14.74 0.48 28.58
CA TYR A 169 -14.28 1.15 27.36
C TYR A 169 -14.98 0.54 26.15
N ARG A 170 -15.24 1.34 25.14
CA ARG A 170 -15.69 0.87 23.84
C ARG A 170 -14.54 1.02 22.85
N ASP A 171 -14.17 -0.09 22.21
CA ASP A 171 -13.24 -0.09 21.10
C ASP A 171 -14.03 -0.10 19.81
N ILE A 172 -13.87 0.94 19.00
CA ILE A 172 -14.53 1.09 17.71
C ILE A 172 -13.48 1.32 16.64
N SER A 173 -13.50 0.53 15.56
CA SER A 173 -12.48 0.57 14.54
C SER A 173 -13.01 0.33 13.14
N VAL A 174 -12.21 0.72 12.14
CA VAL A 174 -12.35 0.33 10.75
C VAL A 174 -11.06 -0.33 10.30
N THR A 175 -11.18 -1.54 9.76
CA THR A 175 -10.06 -2.33 9.21
C THR A 175 -10.23 -2.49 7.73
N TYR A 176 -9.17 -2.18 6.98
CA TYR A 176 -9.03 -2.41 5.56
C TYR A 176 -8.16 -3.63 5.37
N SER A 177 -8.67 -4.70 4.76
CA SER A 177 -7.86 -5.85 4.35
C SER A 177 -7.30 -5.59 2.97
N LEU A 178 -6.04 -5.95 2.75
CA LEU A 178 -5.35 -5.70 1.50
C LEU A 178 -4.80 -7.00 0.89
N LEU A 179 -5.00 -7.13 -0.41
CA LEU A 179 -4.39 -8.18 -1.22
C LEU A 179 -3.76 -7.53 -2.45
N ASN A 180 -2.49 -7.80 -2.70
CA ASN A 180 -1.74 -7.22 -3.81
C ASN A 180 -1.76 -5.68 -3.85
N GLY A 181 -1.71 -5.04 -2.67
CA GLY A 181 -1.73 -3.59 -2.54
C GLY A 181 -3.09 -2.92 -2.72
N LEU A 182 -4.16 -3.68 -2.99
CA LEU A 182 -5.52 -3.18 -3.16
C LEU A 182 -6.40 -3.58 -1.98
N VAL A 183 -7.32 -2.72 -1.59
CA VAL A 183 -8.34 -3.01 -0.58
C VAL A 183 -9.30 -4.07 -1.13
N THR A 184 -9.45 -5.17 -0.42
CA THR A 184 -10.36 -6.27 -0.77
C THR A 184 -11.57 -6.37 0.16
N SER A 185 -11.45 -5.88 1.38
CA SER A 185 -12.60 -5.74 2.28
C SER A 185 -12.40 -4.57 3.24
N ILE A 186 -13.52 -4.01 3.69
CA ILE A 186 -13.56 -2.95 4.71
C ILE A 186 -14.49 -3.44 5.80
N ARG A 187 -14.01 -3.45 7.05
CA ARG A 187 -14.74 -3.94 8.20
C ARG A 187 -14.79 -2.88 9.28
N ALA A 188 -15.96 -2.49 9.75
CA ALA A 188 -16.14 -1.61 10.90
C ALA A 188 -16.67 -2.41 12.09
N ASP A 189 -15.97 -2.38 13.21
CA ASP A 189 -16.28 -3.12 14.45
C ASP A 189 -16.58 -2.18 15.62
N GLY A 190 -17.08 -2.76 16.73
CA GLY A 190 -17.37 -2.00 17.95
C GLY A 190 -18.55 -1.03 17.83
N LEU A 191 -19.40 -1.19 16.82
CA LEU A 191 -20.55 -0.31 16.56
C LEU A 191 -21.66 -0.43 17.60
N ASN A 192 -21.74 -1.57 18.32
CA ASN A 192 -22.71 -1.78 19.39
C ASN A 192 -22.22 -1.15 20.70
N PRO A 193 -22.87 -0.08 21.20
CA PRO A 193 -22.44 0.61 22.42
C PRO A 193 -22.65 -0.22 23.71
N ALA A 194 -23.33 -1.34 23.64
CA ALA A 194 -23.50 -2.23 24.77
C ALA A 194 -22.31 -3.18 24.98
N VAL A 195 -21.52 -3.42 23.93
CA VAL A 195 -20.31 -4.25 23.98
C VAL A 195 -19.14 -3.40 24.47
N LYS A 196 -18.51 -3.82 25.56
CA LYS A 196 -17.39 -3.08 26.16
C LYS A 196 -16.25 -3.99 26.52
N ILE A 197 -15.06 -3.44 26.46
CA ILE A 197 -13.84 -4.02 27.03
C ILE A 197 -13.63 -3.44 28.44
N ASP A 198 -12.95 -4.17 29.28
CA ASP A 198 -12.61 -3.68 30.62
C ASP A 198 -11.32 -2.81 30.60
N ALA A 199 -10.97 -2.26 31.76
CA ALA A 199 -9.83 -1.36 31.88
C ALA A 199 -8.48 -2.10 31.68
N GLU A 200 -8.41 -3.38 32.00
CA GLU A 200 -7.20 -4.20 31.80
C GLU A 200 -6.96 -4.41 30.31
N GLN A 201 -7.98 -4.81 29.56
CA GLN A 201 -7.94 -4.98 28.11
C GLN A 201 -7.56 -3.67 27.38
N ALA A 202 -8.16 -2.54 27.76
CA ALA A 202 -7.82 -1.23 27.19
C ALA A 202 -6.36 -0.84 27.47
N THR A 203 -5.88 -1.14 28.68
CA THR A 203 -4.48 -0.86 29.08
C THR A 203 -3.50 -1.76 28.32
N GLU A 204 -3.82 -3.04 28.14
CA GLU A 204 -3.00 -3.99 27.40
C GLU A 204 -2.92 -3.61 25.91
N GLN A 205 -4.04 -3.20 25.29
CA GLN A 205 -4.07 -2.72 23.92
C GLN A 205 -3.20 -1.46 23.75
N LEU A 206 -3.32 -0.48 24.64
CA LEU A 206 -2.48 0.73 24.63
C LEU A 206 -0.99 0.38 24.77
N ALA A 207 -0.64 -0.54 25.65
CA ALA A 207 0.76 -0.98 25.84
C ALA A 207 1.30 -1.67 24.59
N THR A 208 0.47 -2.49 23.92
CA THR A 208 0.82 -3.14 22.66
C THR A 208 1.09 -2.11 21.56
N LEU A 209 0.23 -1.10 21.41
CA LEU A 209 0.40 -0.02 20.43
C LEU A 209 1.70 0.78 20.69
N LYS A 210 2.02 1.08 21.94
CA LYS A 210 3.28 1.74 22.30
C LYS A 210 4.50 0.90 21.93
N THR A 211 4.43 -0.41 22.17
CA THR A 211 5.51 -1.34 21.80
C THR A 211 5.72 -1.37 20.28
N ILE A 212 4.65 -1.36 19.48
CA ILE A 212 4.76 -1.26 18.02
C ILE A 212 5.46 0.03 17.63
N GLY A 213 5.11 1.16 18.24
CA GLY A 213 5.70 2.47 17.95
C GLY A 213 7.17 2.61 18.32
N GLU A 214 7.70 1.74 19.21
CA GLU A 214 9.10 1.71 19.59
C GLU A 214 9.97 0.89 18.62
N GLN A 215 9.35 0.06 17.76
CA GLN A 215 10.05 -0.80 16.80
C GLN A 215 10.36 -0.01 15.51
N LYS A 216 11.64 0.22 15.22
CA LYS A 216 12.09 1.02 14.08
C LYS A 216 13.08 0.27 13.19
N THR A 217 12.65 -0.86 12.64
CA THR A 217 13.53 -1.75 11.87
C THR A 217 13.21 -1.82 10.37
N TYR A 218 11.97 -1.56 9.97
CA TYR A 218 11.53 -1.68 8.59
C TYR A 218 10.79 -0.42 8.18
N LYS A 219 11.23 0.20 7.12
CA LYS A 219 10.59 1.37 6.51
C LYS A 219 9.70 0.94 5.36
N LEU A 220 8.52 1.48 5.31
CA LEU A 220 7.66 1.49 4.14
C LEU A 220 7.35 2.96 3.86
N VAL A 221 7.83 3.49 2.75
CA VAL A 221 7.61 4.88 2.39
C VAL A 221 6.40 4.98 1.46
N PRO A 222 5.25 5.46 1.94
CA PRO A 222 4.11 5.67 1.07
C PRO A 222 4.40 6.85 0.15
N THR A 223 4.36 6.62 -1.15
CA THR A 223 4.33 7.67 -2.16
C THR A 223 2.88 7.86 -2.60
N SER A 224 2.28 9.03 -2.33
CA SER A 224 0.90 9.31 -2.77
C SER A 224 0.87 9.45 -4.29
N ARG A 225 -0.11 8.84 -4.95
CA ARG A 225 -0.39 9.09 -6.38
C ARG A 225 -1.03 10.46 -6.59
N VAL A 226 -1.67 11.01 -5.58
CA VAL A 226 -2.38 12.29 -5.70
C VAL A 226 -1.41 13.45 -5.50
N GLY A 227 -1.09 14.17 -6.58
CA GLY A 227 -0.30 15.40 -6.55
C GLY A 227 1.21 15.21 -6.56
N ILE A 228 1.73 13.99 -6.72
CA ILE A 228 3.13 13.75 -7.02
C ILE A 228 3.28 13.59 -8.54
N GLU A 229 4.01 14.50 -9.15
CA GLU A 229 4.48 14.31 -10.51
C GLU A 229 5.53 13.20 -10.48
N LEU A 230 5.14 11.98 -10.86
CA LEU A 230 6.06 10.85 -10.96
C LEU A 230 7.07 11.18 -12.06
N THR A 231 8.33 11.23 -11.68
CA THR A 231 9.42 11.56 -12.59
C THR A 231 9.86 10.32 -13.37
N VAL A 232 10.45 10.54 -14.53
CA VAL A 232 11.15 9.50 -15.29
C VAL A 232 12.34 8.96 -14.48
N PHE A 233 12.73 7.73 -14.72
CA PHE A 233 13.98 7.18 -14.18
C PHE A 233 15.16 7.99 -14.71
N SER A 234 16.04 8.45 -13.83
CA SER A 234 17.06 9.43 -14.15
C SER A 234 18.43 9.07 -13.53
N ALA A 235 19.46 9.83 -13.91
CA ALA A 235 20.79 9.67 -13.34
C ALA A 235 20.84 9.85 -11.80
N GLU A 236 19.90 10.58 -11.22
CA GLU A 236 19.80 10.76 -9.76
C GLU A 236 19.39 9.45 -9.07
N ASP A 237 18.57 8.64 -9.72
CA ASP A 237 18.10 7.35 -9.21
C ASP A 237 19.19 6.27 -9.18
N LEU A 238 20.31 6.49 -9.88
CA LEU A 238 21.47 5.59 -9.88
C LEU A 238 22.34 5.69 -8.62
N THR A 239 21.93 6.51 -7.64
CA THR A 239 22.57 6.57 -6.32
C THR A 239 21.59 5.99 -5.29
N PHE A 240 21.89 4.82 -4.75
CA PHE A 240 21.07 4.08 -3.80
C PHE A 240 21.96 3.36 -2.79
N GLY A 241 21.49 3.19 -1.55
CA GLY A 241 22.26 2.55 -0.50
C GLY A 241 23.66 3.17 -0.26
N GLY A 242 23.85 4.46 -0.64
CA GLY A 242 25.15 5.15 -0.56
C GLY A 242 26.12 4.78 -1.69
N ILE A 243 25.65 4.03 -2.69
CA ILE A 243 26.44 3.57 -3.87
C ILE A 243 25.95 4.36 -5.08
N ARG A 244 26.92 4.87 -5.89
CA ARG A 244 26.63 5.40 -7.21
C ARG A 244 27.02 4.37 -8.27
N TYR A 245 26.06 3.86 -9.01
CA TYR A 245 26.26 2.77 -9.97
C TYR A 245 27.37 3.06 -10.98
N THR A 246 27.38 4.26 -11.58
CA THR A 246 28.36 4.66 -12.60
C THR A 246 29.79 4.83 -12.07
N GLU A 247 29.97 4.90 -10.73
CA GLU A 247 31.28 5.04 -10.07
C GLU A 247 31.76 3.69 -9.48
N LEU A 248 30.99 2.61 -9.66
CA LEU A 248 31.39 1.29 -9.16
C LEU A 248 32.65 0.79 -9.87
N SER A 249 33.55 0.29 -9.08
CA SER A 249 34.73 -0.48 -9.50
C SER A 249 34.93 -1.67 -8.58
N PRO A 250 35.70 -2.69 -8.97
CA PRO A 250 36.00 -3.81 -8.08
C PRO A 250 36.58 -3.43 -6.71
N GLU A 251 37.18 -2.22 -6.59
CA GLU A 251 37.75 -1.69 -5.36
C GLU A 251 36.76 -0.90 -4.49
N THR A 252 35.68 -0.39 -5.11
CA THR A 252 34.68 0.44 -4.42
C THR A 252 33.41 -0.34 -4.05
N LEU A 253 33.33 -1.64 -4.38
CA LEU A 253 32.23 -2.49 -3.97
C LEU A 253 32.09 -2.55 -2.45
N PRO A 254 30.87 -2.65 -1.92
CA PRO A 254 30.64 -2.76 -0.48
C PRO A 254 31.15 -4.10 0.06
N GLY A 255 31.84 -4.07 1.19
CA GLY A 255 32.32 -5.28 1.88
C GLY A 255 33.45 -6.02 1.16
N ASP A 256 33.65 -7.27 1.55
CA ASP A 256 34.62 -8.17 0.94
C ASP A 256 33.90 -9.03 -0.11
N ALA A 257 34.20 -8.81 -1.40
CA ALA A 257 33.65 -9.59 -2.49
C ALA A 257 34.69 -10.60 -2.99
N GLU A 258 34.24 -11.83 -3.27
CA GLU A 258 35.02 -12.81 -4.00
C GLU A 258 35.14 -12.36 -5.46
N LYS A 259 36.36 -12.35 -6.01
CA LYS A 259 36.64 -11.86 -7.37
C LYS A 259 37.11 -12.99 -8.25
N GLU A 260 36.45 -13.19 -9.37
CA GLU A 260 36.84 -14.13 -10.42
C GLU A 260 37.11 -13.36 -11.71
N LEU A 261 38.32 -13.51 -12.26
CA LEU A 261 38.68 -12.93 -13.54
C LEU A 261 38.59 -14.01 -14.63
N ILE A 262 37.75 -13.76 -15.62
CA ILE A 262 37.56 -14.61 -16.81
C ILE A 262 38.25 -13.91 -17.98
N ASP A 263 39.34 -14.50 -18.52
CA ASP A 263 40.05 -13.97 -19.66
C ASP A 263 39.32 -14.35 -20.97
N ASN A 264 39.06 -13.36 -21.79
CA ASN A 264 38.50 -13.54 -23.11
C ASN A 264 39.63 -13.65 -24.14
N GLU A 265 39.47 -14.48 -25.16
CA GLU A 265 40.50 -14.71 -26.19
C GLU A 265 40.88 -13.44 -27.00
N ASP A 266 40.06 -12.37 -26.93
CA ASP A 266 40.24 -11.10 -27.64
C ASP A 266 41.10 -10.07 -26.89
N GLY A 267 41.61 -10.42 -25.70
CA GLY A 267 42.43 -9.55 -24.86
C GLY A 267 41.62 -8.68 -23.87
N THR A 268 40.31 -8.86 -23.82
CA THR A 268 39.45 -8.33 -22.76
C THR A 268 39.26 -9.37 -21.67
N GLY A 269 38.71 -8.96 -20.53
CA GLY A 269 38.31 -9.83 -19.44
C GLY A 269 36.94 -9.45 -18.87
N LEU A 270 36.30 -10.40 -18.23
CA LEU A 270 35.15 -10.16 -17.36
C LEU A 270 35.60 -10.43 -15.92
N MET A 271 35.35 -9.48 -15.03
CA MET A 271 35.54 -9.66 -13.61
C MET A 271 34.18 -9.78 -12.95
N ARG A 272 33.90 -10.95 -12.39
CA ARG A 272 32.73 -11.21 -11.56
C ARG A 272 33.11 -11.00 -10.12
N CYS A 273 32.29 -10.29 -9.38
CA CYS A 273 32.46 -10.01 -7.97
C CYS A 273 31.20 -10.45 -7.22
N ASP A 274 31.30 -11.49 -6.40
CA ASP A 274 30.21 -12.01 -5.58
C ASP A 274 30.41 -11.53 -4.15
N GLY A 275 29.52 -10.65 -3.69
CA GLY A 275 29.51 -10.08 -2.34
C GLY A 275 28.34 -10.58 -1.50
N ASP A 276 28.33 -10.18 -0.23
CA ASP A 276 27.20 -10.44 0.63
C ASP A 276 26.02 -9.57 0.19
N GLY A 277 25.01 -10.21 -0.41
CA GLY A 277 23.78 -9.55 -0.90
C GLY A 277 23.86 -8.87 -2.25
N PHE A 278 24.93 -9.06 -3.03
CA PHE A 278 25.00 -8.58 -4.42
C PHE A 278 25.92 -9.42 -5.32
N GLU A 279 25.68 -9.29 -6.63
CA GLU A 279 26.60 -9.73 -7.68
C GLU A 279 26.93 -8.54 -8.59
N ALA A 280 28.21 -8.32 -8.90
CA ALA A 280 28.63 -7.30 -9.85
C ALA A 280 29.52 -7.89 -10.94
N VAL A 281 29.32 -7.45 -12.18
CA VAL A 281 30.13 -7.86 -13.33
C VAL A 281 30.73 -6.64 -13.99
N PHE A 282 32.02 -6.70 -14.28
CA PHE A 282 32.77 -5.64 -14.93
C PHE A 282 33.41 -6.16 -16.23
N THR A 283 33.40 -5.34 -17.26
CA THR A 283 34.33 -5.53 -18.39
C THR A 283 35.67 -4.88 -18.04
N CYS A 284 36.77 -5.58 -18.25
CA CYS A 284 38.12 -5.09 -17.96
C CYS A 284 39.11 -5.53 -19.02
N ASP A 285 40.38 -5.15 -18.88
CA ASP A 285 41.44 -5.77 -19.65
C ASP A 285 41.80 -7.18 -19.11
N LYS A 286 42.58 -7.93 -19.83
CA LYS A 286 42.96 -9.31 -19.44
C LYS A 286 43.67 -9.42 -18.09
N ASP A 287 44.24 -8.31 -17.59
CA ASP A 287 44.90 -8.24 -16.28
C ASP A 287 43.98 -7.73 -15.19
N GLY A 288 42.66 -7.57 -15.48
CA GLY A 288 41.64 -7.09 -14.53
C GLY A 288 41.69 -5.59 -14.27
N LYS A 289 42.40 -4.82 -15.09
CA LYS A 289 42.48 -3.35 -14.97
C LYS A 289 41.46 -2.66 -15.87
N ASN A 290 41.28 -1.35 -15.65
CA ASN A 290 40.35 -0.51 -16.42
C ASN A 290 38.94 -1.10 -16.42
N ALA A 291 38.50 -1.59 -15.26
CA ALA A 291 37.19 -2.22 -15.10
C ALA A 291 36.06 -1.17 -15.24
N ILE A 292 35.07 -1.48 -16.07
CA ILE A 292 33.84 -0.70 -16.28
C ILE A 292 32.69 -1.60 -15.88
N ILE A 293 31.79 -1.07 -15.08
CA ILE A 293 30.61 -1.82 -14.61
C ILE A 293 29.70 -2.23 -15.78
N ASN A 294 29.36 -3.50 -15.85
CA ASN A 294 28.42 -4.07 -16.79
C ASN A 294 27.05 -4.28 -16.13
N SER A 295 27.05 -4.91 -14.96
CA SER A 295 25.83 -5.16 -14.23
C SER A 295 26.06 -5.17 -12.73
N TYR A 296 25.00 -4.84 -11.99
CA TYR A 296 24.91 -4.96 -10.54
C TYR A 296 23.56 -5.54 -10.19
N THR A 297 23.54 -6.71 -9.56
CA THR A 297 22.34 -7.41 -9.12
C THR A 297 22.23 -7.34 -7.62
N ILE A 298 21.09 -6.89 -7.11
CA ILE A 298 20.79 -6.87 -5.67
C ILE A 298 20.18 -8.22 -5.29
N LEU A 299 20.80 -8.89 -4.32
CA LEU A 299 20.42 -10.21 -3.80
C LEU A 299 19.96 -10.16 -2.34
N ASP A 300 20.31 -9.09 -1.62
CA ASP A 300 19.87 -8.88 -0.24
C ASP A 300 18.43 -8.33 -0.21
N PRO A 301 17.47 -9.06 0.41
CA PRO A 301 16.09 -8.61 0.49
C PRO A 301 15.90 -7.35 1.37
N ASP A 302 16.88 -7.04 2.22
CA ASP A 302 16.85 -5.85 3.08
C ASP A 302 17.55 -4.64 2.42
N ALA A 303 18.27 -4.84 1.29
CA ALA A 303 18.91 -3.76 0.56
C ALA A 303 17.90 -2.97 -0.28
N GLU A 304 18.10 -1.65 -0.32
CA GLU A 304 17.34 -0.75 -1.19
C GLU A 304 18.01 -0.60 -2.55
N GLY A 305 17.25 -0.83 -3.61
CA GLY A 305 17.60 -0.45 -4.97
C GLY A 305 17.20 1.00 -5.30
N PRO A 306 17.25 1.38 -6.58
CA PRO A 306 16.78 2.68 -7.05
C PRO A 306 15.34 2.97 -6.58
N ARG A 307 15.08 4.19 -6.10
CA ARG A 307 13.78 4.62 -5.54
C ARG A 307 13.25 3.73 -4.42
N ALA A 308 14.17 3.13 -3.65
CA ALA A 308 13.87 2.26 -2.53
C ALA A 308 13.05 1.01 -2.90
N VAL A 309 13.15 0.51 -4.15
CA VAL A 309 12.60 -0.81 -4.50
C VAL A 309 13.37 -1.90 -3.77
N ARG A 310 12.69 -2.97 -3.37
CA ARG A 310 13.30 -4.10 -2.62
C ARG A 310 12.78 -5.43 -3.13
N LEU A 311 13.59 -6.46 -3.01
CA LEU A 311 13.14 -7.82 -3.27
C LEU A 311 11.92 -8.16 -2.41
N GLY A 312 10.88 -8.71 -3.05
CA GLY A 312 9.60 -9.01 -2.43
C GLY A 312 8.58 -7.87 -2.47
N ASP A 313 8.92 -6.70 -3.00
CA ASP A 313 7.94 -5.63 -3.25
C ASP A 313 6.86 -6.10 -4.24
N LEU A 314 5.68 -5.50 -4.14
CA LEU A 314 4.58 -5.76 -5.08
C LEU A 314 4.76 -4.97 -6.38
N LEU A 315 4.43 -5.60 -7.50
CA LEU A 315 4.41 -4.93 -8.81
C LEU A 315 3.61 -3.62 -8.78
N SER A 316 2.43 -3.63 -8.13
CA SER A 316 1.58 -2.45 -7.99
C SER A 316 2.27 -1.29 -7.27
N ASP A 317 3.09 -1.60 -6.27
CA ASP A 317 3.79 -0.59 -5.47
C ASP A 317 4.95 0.03 -6.28
N ASP A 318 5.74 -0.82 -6.94
CA ASP A 318 6.86 -0.36 -7.74
C ASP A 318 6.41 0.38 -9.00
N TYR A 319 5.30 -0.07 -9.61
CA TYR A 319 4.66 0.62 -10.74
C TYR A 319 4.28 2.07 -10.39
N CYS A 320 4.00 2.35 -9.13
CA CYS A 320 3.66 3.68 -8.63
C CYS A 320 4.87 4.54 -8.26
N ARG A 321 6.09 3.99 -8.29
CA ARG A 321 7.33 4.74 -7.98
C ARG A 321 7.92 5.44 -9.19
N PHE A 322 7.49 5.04 -10.39
CA PHE A 322 8.00 5.55 -11.65
C PHE A 322 6.86 6.17 -12.45
N ARG A 323 7.21 7.06 -13.38
CA ARG A 323 6.22 7.68 -14.29
C ARG A 323 5.56 6.60 -15.12
N SER A 324 4.23 6.70 -15.25
CA SER A 324 3.45 5.97 -16.26
C SER A 324 2.50 6.97 -16.92
N GLU A 325 2.44 6.95 -18.24
CA GLU A 325 1.56 7.80 -19.04
C GLU A 325 0.21 7.13 -19.32
N GLY A 326 0.02 5.88 -18.85
CA GLY A 326 -1.21 5.12 -19.02
C GLY A 326 -1.47 4.78 -20.50
N ASN A 327 -0.41 4.45 -21.23
CA ASN A 327 -0.55 4.03 -22.62
C ASN A 327 -1.27 2.69 -22.71
N GLU A 328 -1.93 2.45 -23.85
CA GLU A 328 -2.57 1.16 -24.08
C GLU A 328 -1.54 0.04 -24.26
N MET A 329 -1.88 -1.12 -23.72
CA MET A 329 -1.09 -2.34 -23.89
C MET A 329 -1.13 -2.81 -25.35
N THR A 330 0.01 -3.22 -25.87
CA THR A 330 0.13 -3.76 -27.24
C THR A 330 -0.37 -5.21 -27.32
N GLU A 331 -0.54 -5.72 -28.55
CA GLU A 331 -0.85 -7.14 -28.80
C GLU A 331 0.27 -8.08 -28.29
N GLU A 332 1.49 -7.59 -28.17
CA GLU A 332 2.65 -8.33 -27.65
C GLU A 332 2.73 -8.28 -26.11
N MET A 333 1.69 -7.81 -25.45
CA MET A 333 1.60 -7.69 -24.00
C MET A 333 2.70 -6.80 -23.42
N THR A 334 2.97 -5.70 -24.08
CA THR A 334 3.88 -4.65 -23.61
C THR A 334 3.14 -3.32 -23.44
N GLU A 335 3.55 -2.54 -22.47
CA GLU A 335 3.05 -1.19 -22.21
C GLU A 335 4.23 -0.22 -22.15
N LEU A 336 4.22 0.79 -23.00
CA LEU A 336 5.19 1.88 -22.90
C LEU A 336 4.78 2.79 -21.74
N LEU A 337 5.58 2.80 -20.67
CA LEU A 337 5.29 3.59 -19.47
C LEU A 337 5.51 5.09 -19.73
N TYR A 338 6.61 5.44 -20.39
CA TYR A 338 6.93 6.80 -20.86
C TYR A 338 8.03 6.78 -21.91
N GLY A 339 8.17 7.90 -22.60
CA GLY A 339 9.21 8.10 -23.62
C GLY A 339 8.92 7.41 -24.93
N VAL A 340 9.96 6.99 -25.63
CA VAL A 340 9.89 6.23 -26.87
C VAL A 340 10.87 5.08 -26.74
N GLU A 341 10.45 3.87 -27.05
CA GLU A 341 11.30 2.69 -26.99
C GLU A 341 12.59 2.91 -27.80
N ASP A 342 13.71 2.42 -27.28
CA ASP A 342 15.07 2.62 -27.79
C ASP A 342 15.61 4.06 -27.75
N SER A 343 14.84 5.02 -27.22
CA SER A 343 15.38 6.36 -26.92
C SER A 343 16.36 6.30 -25.72
N PRO A 344 17.13 7.36 -25.47
CA PRO A 344 18.03 7.41 -24.32
C PRO A 344 17.33 7.28 -22.96
N GLU A 345 16.05 7.69 -22.90
CA GLU A 345 15.24 7.63 -21.68
C GLU A 345 13.85 7.09 -22.00
N PHE A 346 13.49 5.93 -21.45
CA PHE A 346 12.14 5.37 -21.54
C PHE A 346 11.85 4.37 -20.42
N GLY A 347 10.58 4.05 -20.24
CA GLY A 347 10.08 2.99 -19.39
C GLY A 347 9.17 2.06 -20.17
N LEU A 348 9.32 0.75 -19.99
CA LEU A 348 8.54 -0.30 -20.65
C LEU A 348 8.14 -1.36 -19.63
N ALA A 349 6.89 -1.80 -19.64
CA ALA A 349 6.42 -2.98 -18.95
C ALA A 349 6.16 -4.12 -19.95
N SER A 350 6.53 -5.35 -19.60
CA SER A 350 6.27 -6.55 -20.40
C SER A 350 5.60 -7.60 -19.49
N PHE A 351 4.55 -8.24 -19.98
CA PHE A 351 3.72 -9.16 -19.19
C PHE A 351 3.66 -10.53 -19.86
N ASP A 352 4.06 -11.59 -19.16
CA ASP A 352 3.79 -12.98 -19.53
C ASP A 352 2.77 -13.58 -18.54
N TYR A 353 1.50 -13.44 -18.87
CA TYR A 353 0.42 -13.98 -18.04
C TYR A 353 0.43 -15.51 -17.96
N SER A 354 1.03 -16.20 -18.92
CA SER A 354 1.11 -17.66 -18.91
C SER A 354 2.13 -18.19 -17.92
N ALA A 355 3.20 -17.45 -17.72
CA ALA A 355 4.24 -17.73 -16.72
C ALA A 355 3.94 -17.03 -15.38
N GLY A 356 3.04 -16.04 -15.36
CA GLY A 356 2.85 -15.16 -14.21
C GLY A 356 4.03 -14.23 -13.98
N GLU A 357 4.75 -13.88 -15.05
CA GLU A 357 5.94 -13.03 -15.00
C GLU A 357 5.65 -11.63 -15.54
N THR A 358 6.27 -10.63 -14.92
CA THR A 358 6.26 -9.24 -15.39
C THR A 358 7.66 -8.68 -15.29
N THR A 359 8.07 -7.90 -16.29
CA THR A 359 9.33 -7.17 -16.27
C THR A 359 9.05 -5.68 -16.46
N LEU A 360 9.53 -4.85 -15.51
CA LEU A 360 9.61 -3.40 -15.69
C LEU A 360 11.05 -3.06 -16.09
N ARG A 361 11.18 -2.28 -17.15
CA ARG A 361 12.44 -1.87 -17.75
C ARG A 361 12.49 -0.36 -17.83
N TYR A 362 13.47 0.25 -17.20
CA TYR A 362 13.67 1.70 -17.21
C TYR A 362 15.08 2.01 -17.70
N VAL A 363 15.22 2.93 -18.64
CA VAL A 363 16.49 3.29 -19.26
C VAL A 363 16.77 4.78 -19.04
N THR A 364 18.02 5.12 -18.72
CA THR A 364 18.52 6.50 -18.62
C THR A 364 19.95 6.61 -19.06
N GLU A 365 20.43 7.84 -19.32
CA GLU A 365 21.84 8.13 -19.57
C GLU A 365 22.47 8.84 -18.36
N ALA A 366 23.63 8.34 -17.89
CA ALA A 366 24.40 8.96 -16.82
C ALA A 366 25.91 8.81 -17.08
N ASP A 367 26.67 9.88 -16.93
CA ASP A 367 28.13 9.90 -17.06
C ASP A 367 28.66 9.29 -18.39
N GLY A 368 27.85 9.38 -19.45
CA GLY A 368 28.15 8.82 -20.76
C GLY A 368 27.91 7.31 -20.91
N LEU A 369 27.30 6.70 -19.89
CA LEU A 369 26.79 5.32 -19.93
C LEU A 369 25.28 5.35 -20.09
N ARG A 370 24.78 4.42 -20.90
CA ARG A 370 23.35 4.11 -20.98
C ARG A 370 23.07 2.99 -20.00
N VAL A 371 22.23 3.26 -19.00
CA VAL A 371 21.96 2.35 -17.90
C VAL A 371 20.50 1.95 -17.89
N GLU A 372 20.28 0.67 -17.75
CA GLU A 372 18.98 0.02 -17.64
C GLU A 372 18.76 -0.50 -16.22
N LEU A 373 17.59 -0.22 -15.64
CA LEU A 373 17.07 -0.87 -14.45
C LEU A 373 16.03 -1.89 -14.88
N LEU A 374 16.28 -3.16 -14.56
CA LEU A 374 15.34 -4.28 -14.75
C LEU A 374 14.79 -4.71 -13.40
N LEU A 375 13.46 -4.70 -13.28
CA LEU A 375 12.72 -5.25 -12.16
C LEU A 375 11.91 -6.44 -12.66
N LYS A 376 12.23 -7.66 -12.18
CA LYS A 376 11.55 -8.88 -12.63
C LYS A 376 10.68 -9.43 -11.53
N TYR A 377 9.43 -9.68 -11.86
CA TYR A 377 8.38 -10.14 -10.96
C TYR A 377 7.92 -11.54 -11.34
N GLU A 378 7.69 -12.38 -10.33
CA GLU A 378 6.95 -13.63 -10.44
C GLU A 378 5.75 -13.55 -9.51
N GLN A 379 4.56 -13.82 -10.04
CA GLN A 379 3.29 -13.72 -9.30
C GLN A 379 3.13 -12.38 -8.57
N ASN A 380 3.46 -11.29 -9.27
CA ASN A 380 3.43 -9.91 -8.78
C ASN A 380 4.43 -9.58 -7.67
N LEU A 381 5.42 -10.43 -7.41
CA LEU A 381 6.46 -10.19 -6.41
C LEU A 381 7.80 -9.98 -7.06
N LEU A 382 8.48 -8.90 -6.68
CA LEU A 382 9.82 -8.58 -7.16
C LEU A 382 10.82 -9.66 -6.74
N LYS A 383 11.47 -10.29 -7.73
CA LYS A 383 12.44 -11.39 -7.55
C LYS A 383 13.84 -10.97 -7.88
N GLU A 384 14.01 -10.07 -8.84
CA GLU A 384 15.33 -9.61 -9.28
C GLU A 384 15.32 -8.09 -9.47
N ILE A 385 16.37 -7.44 -8.99
CA ILE A 385 16.70 -6.03 -9.23
C ILE A 385 18.06 -5.99 -9.88
N ILE A 386 18.13 -5.59 -11.15
CA ILE A 386 19.36 -5.58 -11.93
C ILE A 386 19.56 -4.19 -12.53
N LEU A 387 20.73 -3.60 -12.31
CA LEU A 387 21.22 -2.47 -13.09
C LEU A 387 22.20 -2.99 -14.13
N HIS A 388 22.05 -2.53 -15.35
CA HIS A 388 22.80 -3.04 -16.49
C HIS A 388 23.29 -1.88 -17.37
N THR A 389 24.56 -1.89 -17.79
CA THR A 389 25.11 -0.95 -18.77
C THR A 389 24.88 -1.51 -20.17
N LEU A 390 24.19 -0.74 -21.03
CA LEU A 390 23.81 -1.14 -22.39
C LEU A 390 24.88 -0.82 -23.41
#